data_1a09f8195604529909d8c69c8926bebc
#
_entry.id   1a09f8195604529909d8c69c8926bebc
#
_cell.length_a   1.000
_cell.length_b   1.000
_cell.length_c   1.000
_cell.angle_alpha   90.00
_cell.angle_beta   90.00
_cell.angle_gamma   90.00
#
_symmetry.space_group_name_H-M   'P 1'
#
loop_
_entity.id
_entity.type
_entity.pdbx_description
1 polymer ?
#
loop_
_entity_poly.entity_id
_entity_poly.type
_entity_poly.pdbx_seq_one_letter_code
_entity_poly.pdbx_strand_id
1 'polypeptide(L)'
;FSRSSMGMMLCASYGIAQQVVGGAQIVSTSILNAMNPQIMQAEGAGNRALMLHRAEQESRISSAMLATVFIPLVVFMEPILHIWLGTVPAKATFLCQCLLLAQIIDQSTYGLHTANQAIGHIRNYTLLMYTPKLLILPLAWIIQPWGGGAEAIMLLFLCMEALVAGMR
;
A
#
# COMPACT_ATOMS: atom_id res chain seq x y z
N PHE A 1 -23.85 -3.68 -23.19
CA PHE A 1 -23.37 -2.99 -21.98
C PHE A 1 -22.54 -1.79 -22.40
N SER A 2 -23.00 -0.57 -22.06
CA SER A 2 -22.35 0.69 -22.44
C SER A 2 -21.02 0.86 -21.69
N ARG A 3 -20.01 1.46 -22.35
CA ARG A 3 -18.71 1.80 -21.74
C ARG A 3 -18.87 2.58 -20.41
N SER A 4 -19.92 3.36 -20.28
CA SER A 4 -20.24 4.14 -19.07
C SER A 4 -20.67 3.27 -17.88
N SER A 5 -21.44 2.20 -18.10
CA SER A 5 -21.87 1.30 -17.03
C SER A 5 -20.69 0.45 -16.48
N MET A 6 -19.77 0.06 -17.36
CA MET A 6 -18.56 -0.65 -16.97
C MET A 6 -17.61 0.25 -16.14
N GLY A 7 -17.52 1.52 -16.52
CA GLY A 7 -16.75 2.51 -15.74
C GLY A 7 -17.32 2.73 -14.34
N MET A 8 -18.64 2.85 -14.20
CA MET A 8 -19.30 2.99 -12.90
C MET A 8 -19.09 1.77 -11.99
N MET A 9 -19.17 0.55 -12.54
CA MET A 9 -18.90 -0.67 -11.77
C MET A 9 -17.45 -0.74 -11.27
N LEU A 10 -16.48 -0.33 -12.08
CA LEU A 10 -15.07 -0.28 -11.68
C LEU A 10 -14.82 0.77 -10.59
N CYS A 11 -15.43 1.95 -10.71
CA CYS A 11 -15.34 2.98 -9.67
C CYS A 11 -15.96 2.51 -8.35
N ALA A 12 -17.09 1.83 -8.39
CA ALA A 12 -17.73 1.25 -7.23
C ALA A 12 -16.84 0.18 -6.58
N SER A 13 -16.28 -0.73 -7.37
CA SER A 13 -15.36 -1.78 -6.92
C SER A 13 -14.12 -1.19 -6.25
N TYR A 14 -13.54 -0.15 -6.86
CA TYR A 14 -12.38 0.56 -6.30
C TYR A 14 -12.73 1.30 -5.00
N GLY A 15 -13.90 1.94 -4.93
CA GLY A 15 -14.38 2.60 -3.72
C GLY A 15 -14.52 1.65 -2.54
N ILE A 16 -15.06 0.45 -2.78
CA ILE A 16 -15.17 -0.62 -1.77
C ILE A 16 -13.77 -1.06 -1.32
N ALA A 17 -12.86 -1.30 -2.26
CA ALA A 17 -11.50 -1.70 -1.96
C ALA A 17 -10.76 -0.64 -1.12
N GLN A 18 -10.96 0.64 -1.40
CA GLN A 18 -10.40 1.74 -0.60
C GLN A 18 -10.97 1.81 0.81
N GLN A 19 -12.24 1.48 1.02
CA GLN A 19 -12.83 1.42 2.37
C GLN A 19 -12.21 0.28 3.20
N VAL A 20 -12.02 -0.89 2.60
CA VAL A 20 -11.33 -2.02 3.25
C VAL A 20 -9.90 -1.64 3.64
N VAL A 21 -9.14 -1.06 2.72
CA VAL A 21 -7.76 -0.61 2.97
C VAL A 21 -7.74 0.50 4.03
N GLY A 22 -8.68 1.44 3.99
CA GLY A 22 -8.78 2.53 4.96
C GLY A 22 -8.99 2.02 6.39
N GLY A 23 -9.88 1.05 6.58
CA GLY A 23 -10.06 0.39 7.87
C GLY A 23 -8.79 -0.31 8.36
N ALA A 24 -8.10 -0.97 7.45
CA ALA A 24 -6.85 -1.68 7.74
C ALA A 24 -5.68 -0.71 8.07
N GLN A 25 -5.64 0.47 7.46
CA GLN A 25 -4.63 1.50 7.73
C GLN A 25 -4.68 2.05 9.16
N ILE A 26 -5.80 1.97 9.85
CA ILE A 26 -5.92 2.38 11.26
C ILE A 26 -4.94 1.59 12.13
N VAL A 27 -4.78 0.30 11.86
CA VAL A 27 -3.82 -0.55 12.58
C VAL A 27 -2.38 -0.10 12.31
N SER A 28 -2.03 0.13 11.04
CA SER A 28 -0.71 0.64 10.64
C SER A 28 -0.38 1.96 11.32
N THR A 29 -1.26 2.95 11.21
CA THR A 29 -1.01 4.30 11.74
C THR A 29 -0.85 4.30 13.25
N SER A 30 -1.53 3.41 13.98
CA SER A 30 -1.37 3.27 15.41
C SER A 30 0.04 2.82 15.81
N ILE A 31 0.61 1.87 15.06
CA ILE A 31 1.99 1.40 15.28
C ILE A 31 2.99 2.51 14.95
N LEU A 32 2.82 3.16 13.80
CA LEU A 32 3.71 4.23 13.35
C LEU A 32 3.73 5.40 14.34
N ASN A 33 2.57 5.81 14.84
CA ASN A 33 2.47 6.89 15.84
C ASN A 33 3.17 6.55 17.16
N ALA A 34 3.28 5.28 17.51
CA ALA A 34 4.01 4.84 18.70
C ALA A 34 5.54 4.78 18.49
N MET A 35 6.00 4.45 17.28
CA MET A 35 7.43 4.21 17.00
C MET A 35 8.16 5.41 16.39
N ASN A 36 7.50 6.22 15.55
CA ASN A 36 8.08 7.39 14.92
C ASN A 36 8.80 8.36 15.91
N PRO A 37 8.22 8.71 17.07
CA PRO A 37 8.90 9.60 18.02
C PRO A 37 10.22 9.02 18.53
N GLN A 38 10.32 7.71 18.74
CA GLN A 38 11.52 7.03 19.24
C GLN A 38 12.65 7.07 18.20
N ILE A 39 12.32 6.93 16.91
CA ILE A 39 13.28 7.02 15.82
C ILE A 39 13.83 8.44 15.71
N MET A 40 12.95 9.43 15.76
CA MET A 40 13.35 10.85 15.71
C MET A 40 14.18 11.29 16.90
N GLN A 41 13.86 10.81 18.11
CA GLN A 41 14.66 11.07 19.32
C GLN A 41 16.04 10.45 19.23
N ALA A 42 16.16 9.23 18.70
CA ALA A 42 17.45 8.56 18.56
C ALA A 42 18.39 9.31 17.60
N GLU A 43 17.86 9.83 16.48
CA GLU A 43 18.63 10.67 15.54
C GLU A 43 18.98 12.03 16.17
N GLY A 44 18.05 12.68 16.84
CA GLY A 44 18.28 13.93 17.56
C GLY A 44 19.34 13.84 18.66
N ALA A 45 19.51 12.64 19.27
CA ALA A 45 20.56 12.34 20.21
C ALA A 45 21.91 11.98 19.53
N GLY A 46 21.99 12.01 18.20
CA GLY A 46 23.19 11.65 17.45
C GLY A 46 23.48 10.14 17.41
N ASN A 47 22.58 9.31 17.90
CA ASN A 47 22.77 7.86 17.94
C ASN A 47 22.14 7.17 16.72
N ARG A 48 22.83 7.29 15.58
CA ARG A 48 22.36 6.77 14.30
C ARG A 48 22.19 5.24 14.27
N ALA A 49 23.02 4.52 15.02
CA ALA A 49 22.92 3.06 15.13
C ALA A 49 21.59 2.66 15.82
N LEU A 50 21.24 3.35 16.90
CA LEU A 50 19.97 3.13 17.60
C LEU A 50 18.76 3.52 16.71
N MET A 51 18.85 4.62 15.97
CA MET A 51 17.82 5.07 15.03
C MET A 51 17.55 4.01 13.97
N LEU A 52 18.58 3.49 13.31
CA LEU A 52 18.44 2.44 12.30
C LEU A 52 17.87 1.15 12.88
N HIS A 53 18.32 0.75 14.06
CA HIS A 53 17.78 -0.42 14.75
C HIS A 53 16.29 -0.27 15.08
N ARG A 54 15.86 0.91 15.52
CA ARG A 54 14.44 1.21 15.77
C ARG A 54 13.61 1.21 14.47
N ALA A 55 14.15 1.76 13.39
CA ALA A 55 13.50 1.74 12.07
C ALA A 55 13.33 0.31 11.53
N GLU A 56 14.32 -0.56 11.74
CA GLU A 56 14.20 -1.98 11.39
C GLU A 56 13.15 -2.69 12.25
N GLN A 57 13.13 -2.43 13.56
CA GLN A 57 12.09 -2.98 14.45
C GLN A 57 10.69 -2.51 14.04
N GLU A 58 10.52 -1.24 13.68
CA GLU A 58 9.25 -0.70 13.17
C GLU A 58 8.77 -1.46 11.94
N SER A 59 9.63 -1.62 10.94
CA SER A 59 9.29 -2.37 9.72
C SER A 59 8.90 -3.82 10.01
N ARG A 60 9.63 -4.50 10.87
CA ARG A 60 9.34 -5.89 11.26
C ARG A 60 8.03 -6.04 12.01
N ILE A 61 7.78 -5.19 13.01
CA ILE A 61 6.56 -5.23 13.82
C ILE A 61 5.35 -4.87 12.96
N SER A 62 5.44 -3.76 12.20
CA SER A 62 4.35 -3.31 11.34
C SER A 62 3.99 -4.35 10.30
N SER A 63 4.97 -4.90 9.58
CA SER A 63 4.73 -5.91 8.56
C SER A 63 4.16 -7.21 9.13
N ALA A 64 4.67 -7.67 10.28
CA ALA A 64 4.17 -8.89 10.93
C ALA A 64 2.72 -8.73 11.42
N MET A 65 2.40 -7.61 12.08
CA MET A 65 1.05 -7.34 12.55
C MET A 65 0.06 -7.19 11.39
N LEU A 66 0.44 -6.45 10.34
CA LEU A 66 -0.42 -6.31 9.16
C LEU A 66 -0.57 -7.60 8.40
N ALA A 67 0.49 -8.38 8.21
CA ALA A 67 0.40 -9.68 7.57
C ALA A 67 -0.54 -10.62 8.32
N THR A 68 -0.50 -10.63 9.66
CA THR A 68 -1.38 -11.44 10.50
C THR A 68 -2.86 -11.09 10.29
N VAL A 69 -3.19 -9.82 10.06
CA VAL A 69 -4.56 -9.37 9.81
C VAL A 69 -4.93 -9.49 8.34
N PHE A 70 -4.03 -9.10 7.43
CA PHE A 70 -4.35 -8.98 6.00
C PHE A 70 -4.30 -10.31 5.26
N ILE A 71 -3.44 -11.25 5.66
CA ILE A 71 -3.41 -12.57 4.99
C ILE A 71 -4.75 -13.28 5.12
N PRO A 72 -5.35 -13.44 6.32
CA PRO A 72 -6.69 -13.98 6.43
C PRO A 72 -7.74 -13.15 5.65
N LEU A 73 -7.62 -11.82 5.70
CA LEU A 73 -8.55 -10.93 4.98
C LEU A 73 -8.47 -11.15 3.46
N VAL A 74 -7.28 -11.31 2.90
CA VAL A 74 -7.07 -11.60 1.47
C VAL A 74 -7.65 -12.97 1.09
N VAL A 75 -7.44 -13.99 1.93
CA VAL A 75 -7.93 -15.37 1.68
C VAL A 75 -9.45 -15.42 1.75
N PHE A 76 -10.06 -14.77 2.75
CA PHE A 76 -11.50 -14.77 2.96
C PHE A 76 -12.21 -13.55 2.38
N MET A 77 -11.58 -12.81 1.45
CA MET A 77 -12.14 -11.57 0.91
C MET A 77 -13.49 -11.77 0.24
N GLU A 78 -13.65 -12.83 -0.53
CA GLU A 78 -14.90 -13.11 -1.23
C GLU A 78 -16.08 -13.33 -0.29
N PRO A 79 -16.03 -14.25 0.69
CA PRO A 79 -17.13 -14.41 1.65
C PRO A 79 -17.37 -13.16 2.50
N ILE A 80 -16.33 -12.43 2.88
CA ILE A 80 -16.46 -11.18 3.64
C ILE A 80 -17.24 -10.13 2.84
N LEU A 81 -16.90 -9.93 1.57
CA LEU A 81 -17.62 -9.00 0.71
C LEU A 81 -19.06 -9.43 0.46
N HIS A 82 -19.34 -10.73 0.33
CA HIS A 82 -20.69 -11.23 0.21
C HIS A 82 -21.54 -10.97 1.46
N ILE A 83 -20.99 -11.15 2.66
CA ILE A 83 -21.69 -10.86 3.91
C ILE A 83 -21.94 -9.36 4.06
N TRP A 84 -20.97 -8.54 3.67
CA TRP A 84 -21.05 -7.09 3.87
C TRP A 84 -21.92 -6.37 2.84
N LEU A 85 -21.78 -6.71 1.55
CA LEU A 85 -22.47 -6.02 0.45
C LEU A 85 -23.67 -6.78 -0.09
N GLY A 86 -23.80 -8.08 0.19
CA GLY A 86 -24.82 -8.94 -0.41
C GLY A 86 -24.51 -9.23 -1.89
N THR A 87 -24.50 -8.20 -2.73
CA THR A 87 -24.13 -8.30 -4.17
C THR A 87 -22.74 -7.69 -4.38
N VAL A 88 -21.77 -8.52 -4.71
CA VAL A 88 -20.38 -8.09 -4.92
C VAL A 88 -20.19 -7.66 -6.38
N PRO A 89 -19.73 -6.42 -6.65
CA PRO A 89 -19.41 -6.00 -8.00
C PRO A 89 -18.30 -6.86 -8.60
N ALA A 90 -18.42 -7.12 -9.92
CA ALA A 90 -17.38 -7.85 -10.65
C ALA A 90 -16.01 -7.20 -10.43
N LYS A 91 -15.00 -8.00 -10.10
CA LYS A 91 -13.61 -7.58 -9.84
C LYS A 91 -13.34 -6.86 -8.50
N ALA A 92 -14.35 -6.60 -7.66
CA ALA A 92 -14.14 -5.96 -6.36
C ALA A 92 -13.22 -6.81 -5.47
N THR A 93 -13.44 -8.12 -5.42
CA THR A 93 -12.60 -9.06 -4.66
C THR A 93 -11.15 -8.99 -5.09
N PHE A 94 -10.88 -9.06 -6.40
CA PHE A 94 -9.52 -8.97 -6.95
C PHE A 94 -8.85 -7.62 -6.61
N LEU A 95 -9.57 -6.52 -6.76
CA LEU A 95 -9.06 -5.18 -6.43
C LEU A 95 -8.71 -5.07 -4.94
N CYS A 96 -9.58 -5.56 -4.05
CA CYS A 96 -9.33 -5.59 -2.61
C CYS A 96 -8.07 -6.40 -2.28
N GLN A 97 -7.94 -7.59 -2.84
CA GLN A 97 -6.79 -8.46 -2.62
C GLN A 97 -5.48 -7.80 -3.07
N CYS A 98 -5.46 -7.22 -4.28
CA CYS A 98 -4.27 -6.52 -4.80
C CYS A 98 -3.87 -5.32 -3.93
N LEU A 99 -4.84 -4.51 -3.48
CA LEU A 99 -4.55 -3.35 -2.64
C LEU A 99 -4.05 -3.74 -1.25
N LEU A 100 -4.60 -4.79 -0.64
CA LEU A 100 -4.11 -5.29 0.65
C LEU A 100 -2.70 -5.87 0.54
N LEU A 101 -2.40 -6.61 -0.52
CA LEU A 101 -1.04 -7.10 -0.77
C LEU A 101 -0.05 -5.96 -0.99
N ALA A 102 -0.42 -4.95 -1.78
CA ALA A 102 0.40 -3.75 -1.97
C ALA A 102 0.68 -3.05 -0.64
N GLN A 103 -0.30 -2.97 0.25
CA GLN A 103 -0.14 -2.38 1.57
C GLN A 103 0.83 -3.16 2.47
N ILE A 104 0.82 -4.50 2.44
CA ILE A 104 1.80 -5.32 3.17
C ILE A 104 3.22 -5.04 2.65
N ILE A 105 3.39 -4.97 1.33
CA ILE A 105 4.68 -4.67 0.69
C ILE A 105 5.18 -3.28 1.10
N ASP A 106 4.35 -2.26 1.04
CA ASP A 106 4.72 -0.89 1.43
C ASP A 106 5.14 -0.81 2.89
N GLN A 107 4.39 -1.45 3.80
CA GLN A 107 4.68 -1.44 5.24
C GLN A 107 5.95 -2.21 5.60
N SER A 108 6.36 -3.21 4.84
CA SER A 108 7.59 -3.95 5.11
C SER A 108 8.86 -3.09 5.06
N THR A 109 8.79 -1.96 4.37
CA THR A 109 9.90 -1.00 4.20
C THR A 109 9.64 0.37 4.80
N TYR A 110 8.54 0.54 5.54
CA TYR A 110 8.11 1.84 6.04
C TYR A 110 9.08 2.46 7.06
N GLY A 111 9.71 1.66 7.91
CA GLY A 111 10.72 2.15 8.87
C GLY A 111 11.91 2.84 8.19
N LEU A 112 12.30 2.42 6.98
CA LEU A 112 13.33 3.11 6.20
C LEU A 112 12.85 4.51 5.75
N HIS A 113 11.56 4.65 5.45
CA HIS A 113 10.97 5.96 5.16
C HIS A 113 11.05 6.89 6.37
N THR A 114 10.69 6.40 7.56
CA THR A 114 10.77 7.15 8.81
C THR A 114 12.22 7.53 9.14
N ALA A 115 13.18 6.61 8.94
CA ALA A 115 14.60 6.89 9.14
C ALA A 115 15.11 8.00 8.21
N ASN A 116 14.73 7.99 6.94
CA ASN A 116 15.08 9.06 5.99
C ASN A 116 14.46 10.41 6.37
N GLN A 117 13.24 10.41 6.90
CA GLN A 117 12.61 11.63 7.42
C GLN A 117 13.38 12.18 8.63
N ALA A 118 13.84 11.32 9.54
CA ALA A 118 14.61 11.72 10.71
C ALA A 118 15.95 12.36 10.33
N ILE A 119 16.62 11.87 9.29
CA ILE A 119 17.89 12.42 8.76
C ILE A 119 17.69 13.78 8.06
N GLY A 120 16.48 14.10 7.62
CA GLY A 120 16.17 15.36 6.94
C GLY A 120 16.45 15.40 5.44
N HIS A 121 16.97 14.33 4.82
CA HIS A 121 17.19 14.24 3.37
C HIS A 121 15.91 13.86 2.61
N ILE A 122 14.79 14.50 2.95
CA ILE A 122 13.44 14.15 2.50
C ILE A 122 13.28 14.33 0.98
N ARG A 123 13.85 15.40 0.40
CA ARG A 123 13.61 15.77 -1.00
C ARG A 123 14.01 14.68 -1.99
N ASN A 124 15.26 14.24 -1.94
CA ASN A 124 15.78 13.28 -2.92
C ASN A 124 15.13 11.90 -2.75
N TYR A 125 14.91 11.51 -1.50
CA TYR A 125 14.21 10.27 -1.17
C TYR A 125 12.77 10.30 -1.68
N THR A 126 12.02 11.37 -1.42
CA THR A 126 10.63 11.52 -1.87
C THR A 126 10.53 11.50 -3.40
N LEU A 127 11.41 12.23 -4.10
CA LEU A 127 11.44 12.21 -5.56
C LEU A 127 11.70 10.80 -6.10
N LEU A 128 12.69 10.10 -5.54
CA LEU A 128 13.03 8.74 -5.96
C LEU A 128 11.87 7.75 -5.77
N MET A 129 11.13 7.86 -4.66
CA MET A 129 10.05 6.95 -4.31
C MET A 129 8.73 7.25 -5.04
N TYR A 130 8.39 8.52 -5.23
CA TYR A 130 7.10 8.89 -5.81
C TYR A 130 7.15 9.05 -7.34
N THR A 131 8.32 9.29 -7.94
CA THR A 131 8.45 9.35 -9.40
C THR A 131 8.00 8.05 -10.10
N PRO A 132 8.42 6.85 -9.68
CA PRO A 132 7.91 5.60 -10.27
C PRO A 132 6.40 5.44 -10.11
N LYS A 133 5.84 5.87 -8.96
CA LYS A 133 4.39 5.82 -8.73
C LYS A 133 3.62 6.75 -9.67
N LEU A 134 4.16 7.93 -9.99
CA LEU A 134 3.57 8.85 -10.97
C LEU A 134 3.61 8.29 -12.40
N LEU A 135 4.61 7.47 -12.74
CA LEU A 135 4.71 6.82 -14.04
C LEU A 135 3.59 5.79 -14.29
N ILE A 136 2.89 5.35 -13.25
CA ILE A 136 1.71 4.47 -13.39
C ILE A 136 0.63 5.13 -14.26
N LEU A 137 0.43 6.44 -14.15
CA LEU A 137 -0.60 7.17 -14.91
C LEU A 137 -0.36 7.10 -16.43
N PRO A 138 0.81 7.50 -16.98
CA PRO A 138 1.08 7.38 -18.41
C PRO A 138 1.16 5.92 -18.88
N LEU A 139 1.68 5.00 -18.05
CA LEU A 139 1.72 3.57 -18.39
C LEU A 139 0.32 2.96 -18.47
N ALA A 140 -0.56 3.29 -17.53
CA ALA A 140 -1.96 2.86 -17.57
C ALA A 140 -2.67 3.37 -18.84
N TRP A 141 -2.36 4.60 -19.26
CA TRP A 141 -2.92 5.17 -20.50
C TRP A 141 -2.42 4.46 -21.76
N ILE A 142 -1.16 4.02 -21.78
CA ILE A 142 -0.57 3.25 -22.90
C ILE A 142 -1.12 1.82 -22.95
N ILE A 143 -1.38 1.19 -21.81
CA ILE A 143 -1.86 -0.19 -21.72
C ILE A 143 -3.34 -0.31 -22.06
N GLN A 144 -4.13 0.74 -21.81
CA GLN A 144 -5.57 0.76 -22.06
C GLN A 144 -5.98 0.41 -23.53
N PRO A 145 -5.35 0.96 -24.59
CA PRO A 145 -5.68 0.62 -25.98
C PRO A 145 -5.29 -0.81 -26.39
N TRP A 146 -4.37 -1.47 -25.66
CA TRP A 146 -3.91 -2.84 -25.92
C TRP A 146 -4.79 -3.90 -25.24
N GLY A 147 -5.99 -3.52 -24.77
CA GLY A 147 -6.93 -4.42 -24.09
C GLY A 147 -6.62 -4.67 -22.62
N GLY A 148 -5.70 -3.90 -22.03
CA GLY A 148 -5.40 -3.96 -20.60
C GLY A 148 -6.58 -3.45 -19.78
N GLY A 149 -7.33 -4.39 -19.18
CA GLY A 149 -8.42 -4.06 -18.25
C GLY A 149 -7.90 -3.57 -16.91
N ALA A 150 -8.83 -3.27 -15.99
CA ALA A 150 -8.50 -2.84 -14.62
C ALA A 150 -7.55 -3.81 -13.90
N GLU A 151 -7.55 -5.08 -14.24
CA GLU A 151 -6.67 -6.11 -13.70
C GLU A 151 -5.20 -5.87 -14.07
N ALA A 152 -4.93 -5.53 -15.35
CA ALA A 152 -3.59 -5.25 -15.83
C ALA A 152 -3.02 -3.98 -15.14
N ILE A 153 -3.85 -2.96 -14.94
CA ILE A 153 -3.46 -1.73 -14.23
C ILE A 153 -3.15 -2.04 -12.75
N MET A 154 -3.94 -2.90 -12.10
CA MET A 154 -3.70 -3.29 -10.71
C MET A 154 -2.46 -4.15 -10.54
N LEU A 155 -2.20 -5.07 -11.46
CA LEU A 155 -0.95 -5.83 -11.47
C LEU A 155 0.27 -4.93 -11.70
N LEU A 156 0.15 -3.96 -12.60
CA LEU A 156 1.18 -2.94 -12.79
C LEU A 156 1.43 -2.15 -11.51
N PHE A 157 0.36 -1.73 -10.82
CA PHE A 157 0.45 -1.04 -9.53
C PHE A 157 1.18 -1.90 -8.50
N LEU A 158 0.82 -3.17 -8.36
CA LEU A 158 1.46 -4.11 -7.43
C LEU A 158 2.95 -4.31 -7.77
N CYS A 159 3.30 -4.45 -9.05
CA CYS A 159 4.69 -4.55 -9.50
C CYS A 159 5.48 -3.28 -9.17
N MET A 160 4.89 -2.11 -9.35
CA MET A 160 5.53 -0.84 -9.01
C MET A 160 5.72 -0.67 -7.51
N GLU A 161 4.77 -1.10 -6.68
CA GLU A 161 4.94 -1.12 -5.21
C GLU A 161 6.09 -2.04 -4.79
N ALA A 162 6.15 -3.25 -5.37
CA ALA A 162 7.25 -4.18 -5.09
C ALA A 162 8.61 -3.62 -5.53
N LEU A 163 8.66 -2.95 -6.68
CA LEU A 163 9.87 -2.30 -7.20
C LEU A 163 10.30 -1.16 -6.27
N VAL A 164 9.38 -0.28 -5.87
CA VAL A 164 9.66 0.81 -4.94
C VAL A 164 10.11 0.29 -3.57
N ALA A 165 9.50 -0.80 -3.07
CA ALA A 165 9.94 -1.44 -1.83
C ALA A 165 11.38 -2.00 -1.95
N GLY A 166 11.75 -2.54 -3.11
CA GLY A 166 13.11 -3.02 -3.36
C GLY A 166 14.15 -1.91 -3.55
N MET A 167 13.72 -0.68 -3.88
CA MET A 167 14.58 0.51 -4.00
C MET A 167 14.80 1.25 -2.68
N ARG A 168 14.02 0.96 -1.66
CA ARG A 168 14.16 1.52 -0.30
C ARG A 168 15.29 0.87 0.47
#